data_ea2ed75538191a449912c8554b89fd1e
#
_entry.id   ea2ed75538191a449912c8554b89fd1e
#
_cell.length_a   1.000
_cell.length_b   1.000
_cell.length_c   1.000
_cell.angle_alpha   90.00
_cell.angle_beta   90.00
_cell.angle_gamma   90.00
#
_symmetry.space_group_name_H-M   'P 1'
#
loop_
_entity.id
_entity.type
_entity.pdbx_description
1 polymer ?
#
loop_
_entity_poly.entity_id
_entity_poly.type
_entity_poly.pdbx_seq_one_letter_code
_entity_poly.pdbx_strand_id
1 'polypeptide(L)'
;MRFTSVRGVKINFKIVGSKGPWVSLNPGGRREYKEAEPLAEYVAAKGYRVMLHDRRNVGASDISLSAKETEEAVWADDLYELLSQNDALPAFVGGSSSGARMSMLFGLRHPEATRGLLLMRVTGGA
;
A
#
# COMPACT_ATOMS: atom_id res chain seq x y z
N MET A 1 1.24 15.70 4.25
CA MET A 1 2.15 14.97 3.34
C MET A 1 3.44 14.63 4.06
N ARG A 2 3.81 13.39 4.13
CA ARG A 2 5.06 12.94 4.74
C ARG A 2 5.86 12.12 3.75
N PHE A 3 7.19 12.22 3.84
CA PHE A 3 8.08 11.44 2.99
C PHE A 3 9.02 10.61 3.86
N THR A 4 9.30 9.40 3.43
CA THR A 4 10.31 8.55 4.05
C THR A 4 11.07 7.79 2.97
N SER A 5 12.30 7.39 3.29
CA SER A 5 13.10 6.59 2.37
C SER A 5 12.70 5.12 2.49
N VAL A 6 12.34 4.53 1.37
CA VAL A 6 11.95 3.13 1.29
C VAL A 6 12.74 2.48 0.17
N ARG A 7 13.64 1.56 0.51
CA ARG A 7 14.45 0.82 -0.46
C ARG A 7 15.09 1.75 -1.52
N GLY A 8 15.63 2.88 -1.04
CA GLY A 8 16.37 3.82 -1.88
C GLY A 8 15.55 4.87 -2.60
N VAL A 9 14.24 4.92 -2.41
CA VAL A 9 13.39 5.95 -3.00
C VAL A 9 12.61 6.67 -1.93
N LYS A 10 12.25 7.91 -2.21
CA LYS A 10 11.44 8.73 -1.32
C LYS A 10 9.97 8.45 -1.60
N ILE A 11 9.25 7.99 -0.58
CA ILE A 11 7.84 7.62 -0.68
C ILE A 11 7.00 8.62 0.11
N ASN A 12 5.97 9.16 -0.54
CA ASN A 12 4.98 10.02 0.08
C ASN A 12 3.91 9.14 0.73
N PHE A 13 3.60 9.38 2.00
CA PHE A 13 2.62 8.56 2.71
C PHE A 13 1.78 9.37 3.68
N LYS A 14 0.67 8.79 4.12
CA LYS A 14 -0.23 9.38 5.09
C LYS A 14 -0.82 8.29 5.96
N ILE A 15 -0.93 8.56 7.25
CA ILE A 15 -1.59 7.66 8.20
C ILE A 15 -2.90 8.30 8.64
N VAL A 16 -3.99 7.56 8.54
CA VAL A 16 -5.32 8.01 8.96
C VAL A 16 -5.76 7.14 10.12
N GLY A 17 -6.18 7.78 11.21
CA GLY A 17 -6.55 7.08 12.43
C GLY A 17 -5.42 7.06 13.43
N SER A 18 -5.76 6.86 14.71
CA SER A 18 -4.79 6.96 15.80
C SER A 18 -4.58 5.66 16.58
N LYS A 19 -5.44 4.68 16.37
CA LYS A 19 -5.38 3.41 17.10
C LYS A 19 -6.13 2.32 16.34
N GLY A 20 -5.89 1.07 16.70
CA GLY A 20 -6.56 -0.07 16.11
C GLY A 20 -5.67 -0.82 15.13
N PRO A 21 -6.17 -1.94 14.58
CA PRO A 21 -5.40 -2.72 13.61
C PRO A 21 -5.06 -1.91 12.37
N TRP A 22 -3.95 -2.27 11.74
CA TRP A 22 -3.50 -1.57 10.55
C TRP A 22 -4.13 -2.13 9.28
N VAL A 23 -4.48 -1.22 8.37
CA VAL A 23 -5.01 -1.52 7.05
C VAL A 23 -4.23 -0.70 6.04
N SER A 24 -3.76 -1.34 4.97
CA SER A 24 -3.14 -0.64 3.85
C SER A 24 -4.11 -0.66 2.68
N LEU A 25 -4.45 0.51 2.16
CA LEU A 25 -5.35 0.63 1.01
C LEU A 25 -4.57 1.14 -0.20
N ASN A 26 -4.67 0.43 -1.31
CA ASN A 26 -3.89 0.67 -2.51
C ASN A 26 -4.82 0.88 -3.72
N PRO A 27 -4.86 2.11 -4.27
CA PRO A 27 -5.74 2.39 -5.41
C PRO A 27 -5.32 1.63 -6.67
N GLY A 28 -6.21 1.59 -7.65
CA GLY A 28 -5.91 0.97 -8.93
C GLY A 28 -5.12 1.89 -9.85
N GLY A 29 -4.67 1.32 -10.98
CA GLY A 29 -3.93 2.07 -11.97
C GLY A 29 -2.68 2.72 -11.40
N ARG A 30 -2.42 3.93 -11.82
CA ARG A 30 -1.34 4.76 -11.29
C ARG A 30 -1.91 5.92 -10.47
N ARG A 31 -2.99 5.66 -9.76
CA ARG A 31 -3.67 6.69 -8.97
C ARG A 31 -2.92 6.97 -7.68
N GLU A 32 -2.94 8.24 -7.29
CA GLU A 32 -2.36 8.70 -6.04
C GLU A 32 -3.18 8.21 -4.85
N TYR A 33 -2.58 8.22 -3.66
CA TYR A 33 -3.27 7.76 -2.46
C TYR A 33 -4.53 8.59 -2.14
N LYS A 34 -4.60 9.81 -2.66
CA LYS A 34 -5.77 10.68 -2.46
C LYS A 34 -7.08 10.02 -2.88
N GLU A 35 -7.01 9.16 -3.89
CA GLU A 35 -8.20 8.44 -4.36
C GLU A 35 -8.79 7.53 -3.28
N ALA A 36 -7.96 7.07 -2.35
CA ALA A 36 -8.38 6.19 -1.28
C ALA A 36 -8.68 6.93 0.04
N GLU A 37 -8.45 8.24 0.11
CA GLU A 37 -8.66 8.98 1.36
C GLU A 37 -10.09 8.89 1.90
N PRO A 38 -11.14 9.05 1.08
CA PRO A 38 -12.50 8.94 1.63
C PRO A 38 -12.77 7.57 2.25
N LEU A 39 -12.32 6.49 1.61
CA LEU A 39 -12.47 5.16 2.16
C LEU A 39 -11.62 4.98 3.41
N ALA A 40 -10.40 5.51 3.41
CA ALA A 40 -9.51 5.44 4.56
C ALA A 40 -10.12 6.14 5.78
N GLU A 41 -10.73 7.30 5.59
CA GLU A 41 -11.38 8.03 6.67
C GLU A 41 -12.56 7.24 7.23
N TYR A 42 -13.34 6.61 6.35
CA TYR A 42 -14.46 5.78 6.78
C TYR A 42 -13.96 4.58 7.60
N VAL A 43 -12.92 3.90 7.12
CA VAL A 43 -12.34 2.74 7.80
C VAL A 43 -11.74 3.15 9.14
N ALA A 44 -11.01 4.26 9.18
CA ALA A 44 -10.41 4.76 10.41
C ALA A 44 -11.48 5.11 11.46
N ALA A 45 -12.62 5.64 11.02
CA ALA A 45 -13.74 5.95 11.92
C ALA A 45 -14.31 4.69 12.55
N LYS A 46 -14.08 3.52 11.98
CA LYS A 46 -14.54 2.23 12.51
C LYS A 46 -13.52 1.59 13.46
N GLY A 47 -12.44 2.27 13.79
CA GLY A 47 -11.48 1.79 14.79
C GLY A 47 -10.22 1.19 14.20
N TYR A 48 -9.79 1.64 13.04
CA TYR A 48 -8.59 1.15 12.37
C TYR A 48 -7.59 2.27 12.13
N ARG A 49 -6.34 1.90 11.92
CA ARG A 49 -5.32 2.83 11.41
C ARG A 49 -5.05 2.46 9.95
N VAL A 50 -5.09 3.45 9.09
CA VAL A 50 -4.96 3.21 7.65
C VAL A 50 -3.67 3.83 7.13
N MET A 51 -2.87 3.02 6.45
CA MET A 51 -1.67 3.47 5.76
C MET A 51 -2.03 3.71 4.30
N LEU A 52 -1.78 4.94 3.85
CA LEU A 52 -1.92 5.34 2.46
C LEU A 52 -0.55 5.77 1.94
N HIS A 53 -0.23 5.45 0.71
CA HIS A 53 1.01 5.94 0.11
C HIS A 53 0.91 6.05 -1.40
N ASP A 54 1.72 6.95 -1.94
CA ASP A 54 1.97 6.98 -3.38
C ASP A 54 3.06 5.97 -3.65
N ARG A 55 2.74 4.96 -4.45
CA ARG A 55 3.70 3.92 -4.78
C ARG A 55 4.85 4.52 -5.60
N ARG A 56 5.99 3.85 -5.60
CA ARG A 56 7.12 4.24 -6.45
C ARG A 56 6.61 4.49 -7.88
N ASN A 57 7.05 5.57 -8.48
CA ASN A 57 6.64 6.01 -9.83
C ASN A 57 5.21 6.56 -9.91
N VAL A 58 4.59 6.85 -8.77
CA VAL A 58 3.21 7.33 -8.72
C VAL A 58 3.14 8.57 -7.83
N GLY A 59 2.34 9.54 -8.24
CA GLY A 59 2.08 10.74 -7.44
C GLY A 59 3.33 11.50 -7.10
N ALA A 60 3.47 11.84 -5.82
CA ALA A 60 4.61 12.63 -5.32
C ALA A 60 5.81 11.78 -4.91
N SER A 61 5.72 10.46 -5.02
CA SER A 61 6.84 9.58 -4.71
C SER A 61 7.88 9.58 -5.83
N ASP A 62 9.11 9.18 -5.50
CA ASP A 62 10.21 9.17 -6.46
C ASP A 62 9.96 8.21 -7.62
N ILE A 63 10.59 8.52 -8.75
CA ILE A 63 10.59 7.66 -9.92
C ILE A 63 11.88 6.85 -9.90
N SER A 64 11.74 5.54 -10.06
CA SER A 64 12.89 4.65 -10.18
C SER A 64 12.51 3.49 -11.09
N LEU A 65 13.30 3.27 -12.12
CA LEU A 65 13.05 2.22 -13.09
C LEU A 65 13.98 1.06 -12.83
N SER A 66 13.40 -0.12 -12.61
CA SER A 66 14.17 -1.36 -12.46
C SER A 66 13.58 -2.38 -13.41
N ALA A 67 14.44 -3.08 -14.12
CA ALA A 67 14.03 -4.08 -15.10
C ALA A 67 13.95 -5.50 -14.55
N LYS A 68 14.29 -5.72 -13.27
CA LYS A 68 14.46 -7.08 -12.73
C LYS A 68 13.20 -7.73 -12.23
N GLU A 69 12.21 -6.94 -11.83
CA GLU A 69 10.95 -7.45 -11.28
C GLU A 69 9.77 -6.67 -11.84
N THR A 70 8.60 -7.25 -11.75
CA THR A 70 7.39 -6.52 -12.13
C THR A 70 7.18 -5.35 -11.17
N GLU A 71 6.52 -4.31 -11.66
CA GLU A 71 6.25 -3.13 -10.84
C GLU A 71 5.41 -3.48 -9.61
N GLU A 72 4.43 -4.37 -9.77
CA GLU A 72 3.59 -4.78 -8.63
C GLU A 72 4.40 -5.50 -7.55
N ALA A 73 5.40 -6.31 -7.93
CA ALA A 73 6.26 -6.97 -6.97
C ALA A 73 7.13 -5.94 -6.22
N VAL A 74 7.65 -4.96 -6.92
CA VAL A 74 8.42 -3.87 -6.31
C VAL A 74 7.55 -3.09 -5.35
N TRP A 75 6.33 -2.77 -5.75
CA TRP A 75 5.38 -2.06 -4.89
C TRP A 75 5.05 -2.86 -3.62
N ALA A 76 4.91 -4.17 -3.74
CA ALA A 76 4.62 -5.02 -2.58
C ALA A 76 5.76 -4.99 -1.56
N ASP A 77 6.99 -5.08 -2.03
CA ASP A 77 8.16 -5.04 -1.16
C ASP A 77 8.38 -3.65 -0.56
N ASP A 78 8.11 -2.59 -1.33
CA ASP A 78 8.15 -1.22 -0.81
C ASP A 78 7.12 -1.04 0.30
N LEU A 79 5.92 -1.58 0.12
CA LEU A 79 4.88 -1.49 1.13
C LEU A 79 5.29 -2.22 2.41
N TYR A 80 5.89 -3.41 2.27
CA TYR A 80 6.38 -4.14 3.44
C TYR A 80 7.36 -3.29 4.25
N GLU A 81 8.32 -2.66 3.58
CA GLU A 81 9.29 -1.80 4.25
C GLU A 81 8.63 -0.59 4.90
N LEU A 82 7.70 0.06 4.19
CA LEU A 82 6.98 1.22 4.73
C LEU A 82 6.20 0.86 5.99
N LEU A 83 5.47 -0.26 5.96
CA LEU A 83 4.71 -0.72 7.13
C LEU A 83 5.65 -1.08 8.28
N SER A 84 6.76 -1.76 7.97
CA SER A 84 7.75 -2.13 8.97
C SER A 84 8.33 -0.91 9.68
N GLN A 85 8.65 0.14 8.94
CA GLN A 85 9.20 1.37 9.52
C GLN A 85 8.23 2.04 10.51
N ASN A 86 6.95 1.80 10.36
CA ASN A 86 5.92 2.43 11.18
C ASN A 86 5.32 1.49 12.23
N ASP A 87 5.96 0.35 12.49
CA ASP A 87 5.45 -0.68 13.40
C ASP A 87 4.01 -1.07 13.05
N ALA A 88 3.73 -1.17 11.76
CA ALA A 88 2.38 -1.38 11.25
C ALA A 88 2.14 -2.82 10.76
N LEU A 89 2.96 -3.75 11.18
CA LEU A 89 2.81 -5.16 10.81
C LEU A 89 2.36 -5.99 12.00
N PRO A 90 1.56 -7.04 11.81
CA PRO A 90 0.90 -7.41 10.56
C PRO A 90 -0.27 -6.48 10.23
N ALA A 91 -0.62 -6.41 8.94
CA ALA A 91 -1.67 -5.53 8.46
C ALA A 91 -2.65 -6.26 7.54
N PHE A 92 -3.88 -5.73 7.47
CA PHE A 92 -4.77 -6.06 6.37
C PHE A 92 -4.28 -5.27 5.16
N VAL A 93 -4.16 -5.91 4.02
CA VAL A 93 -3.65 -5.27 2.81
C VAL A 93 -4.67 -5.45 1.70
N GLY A 94 -5.03 -4.35 1.06
CA GLY A 94 -6.05 -4.43 0.05
C GLY A 94 -5.94 -3.35 -0.99
N GLY A 95 -6.76 -3.50 -2.03
CA GLY A 95 -6.78 -2.54 -3.09
C GLY A 95 -7.63 -3.01 -4.26
N SER A 96 -7.61 -2.19 -5.30
CA SER A 96 -8.43 -2.35 -6.47
C SER A 96 -7.54 -2.46 -7.71
N SER A 97 -7.83 -3.39 -8.61
CA SER A 97 -7.12 -3.58 -9.87
C SER A 97 -5.62 -3.83 -9.64
N SER A 98 -4.71 -2.95 -10.10
CA SER A 98 -3.27 -3.11 -9.84
C SER A 98 -2.96 -3.07 -8.34
N GLY A 99 -3.74 -2.32 -7.56
CA GLY A 99 -3.64 -2.31 -6.10
C GLY A 99 -4.02 -3.66 -5.51
N ALA A 100 -4.99 -4.36 -6.08
CA ALA A 100 -5.33 -5.71 -5.67
C ALA A 100 -4.22 -6.70 -6.02
N ARG A 101 -3.63 -6.58 -7.21
CA ARG A 101 -2.54 -7.47 -7.63
C ARG A 101 -1.31 -7.31 -6.73
N MET A 102 -0.92 -6.06 -6.42
CA MET A 102 0.21 -5.86 -5.50
C MET A 102 -0.10 -6.38 -4.10
N SER A 103 -1.38 -6.27 -3.66
CA SER A 103 -1.80 -6.79 -2.36
C SER A 103 -1.69 -8.31 -2.31
N MET A 104 -2.08 -8.99 -3.39
CA MET A 104 -1.91 -10.45 -3.50
C MET A 104 -0.43 -10.83 -3.41
N LEU A 105 0.42 -10.13 -4.14
CA LEU A 105 1.86 -10.38 -4.09
C LEU A 105 2.42 -10.12 -2.69
N PHE A 106 1.95 -9.07 -2.01
CA PHE A 106 2.33 -8.81 -0.63
C PHE A 106 2.01 -10.03 0.26
N GLY A 107 0.80 -10.56 0.15
CA GLY A 107 0.39 -11.73 0.94
C GLY A 107 1.20 -12.98 0.62
N LEU A 108 1.55 -13.17 -0.64
CA LEU A 108 2.35 -14.33 -1.05
C LEU A 108 3.81 -14.21 -0.60
N ARG A 109 4.38 -13.01 -0.67
CA ARG A 109 5.79 -12.77 -0.33
C ARG A 109 6.01 -12.57 1.17
N HIS A 110 5.02 -12.05 1.87
CA HIS A 110 5.12 -11.69 3.30
C HIS A 110 3.90 -12.23 4.07
N PRO A 111 3.69 -13.55 4.09
CA PRO A 111 2.49 -14.10 4.72
C PRO A 111 2.41 -13.81 6.21
N GLU A 112 3.54 -13.77 6.91
CA GLU A 112 3.57 -13.49 8.35
C GLU A 112 3.21 -12.03 8.65
N ALA A 113 3.30 -11.16 7.67
CA ALA A 113 3.00 -9.74 7.81
C ALA A 113 1.57 -9.41 7.39
N THR A 114 0.80 -10.40 6.95
CA THR A 114 -0.52 -10.21 6.36
C THR A 114 -1.59 -10.77 7.27
N ARG A 115 -2.48 -9.90 7.79
CA ARG A 115 -3.65 -10.34 8.56
C ARG A 115 -4.77 -10.84 7.66
N GLY A 116 -4.87 -10.30 6.46
CA GLY A 116 -5.88 -10.66 5.49
C GLY A 116 -5.77 -9.77 4.27
N LEU A 117 -6.42 -10.18 3.19
CA LEU A 117 -6.41 -9.46 1.92
C LEU A 117 -7.82 -8.96 1.62
N LEU A 118 -7.90 -7.69 1.17
CA LEU A 118 -9.14 -7.04 0.79
C LEU A 118 -9.06 -6.75 -0.71
N LEU A 119 -9.45 -7.71 -1.52
CA LEU A 119 -9.25 -7.62 -2.96
C LEU A 119 -10.53 -7.14 -3.64
N MET A 120 -10.44 -5.96 -4.24
CA MET A 120 -11.55 -5.33 -4.96
C MET A 120 -11.22 -5.25 -6.43
N ARG A 121 -12.16 -5.60 -7.30
CA ARG A 121 -12.00 -5.53 -8.75
C ARG A 121 -10.72 -6.21 -9.23
N VAL A 122 -10.53 -7.45 -8.81
CA VAL A 122 -9.38 -8.23 -9.28
C VAL A 122 -9.68 -8.62 -10.73
N THR A 123 -8.89 -8.09 -11.65
CA THR A 123 -9.00 -8.44 -13.05
C THR A 123 -7.77 -9.21 -13.47
N GLY A 124 -7.97 -10.19 -14.32
CA GLY A 124 -6.91 -11.09 -14.75
C GLY A 124 -5.94 -10.49 -15.77
N GLY A 125 -5.60 -9.23 -15.61
CA GLY A 125 -4.58 -8.61 -16.44
C GLY A 125 -5.09 -7.74 -17.56
N ALA A 126 -6.33 -7.32 -17.48
CA ALA A 126 -6.82 -6.34 -18.44
C ALA A 126 -6.45 -4.94 -17.99
#